data_317fb6b04a7d1fbe9415ffcae48072e2
#
_entry.id   317fb6b04a7d1fbe9415ffcae48072e2
#
_cell.length_a   1.000
_cell.length_b   1.000
_cell.length_c   1.000
_cell.angle_alpha   90.00
_cell.angle_beta   90.00
_cell.angle_gamma   90.00
#
_symmetry.space_group_name_H-M   'P 1'
#
loop_
_entity.id
_entity.type
_entity.pdbx_description
1 polymer ?
#
loop_
_entity_poly.entity_id
_entity_poly.type
_entity_poly.pdbx_seq_one_letter_code
_entity_poly.pdbx_strand_id
1 'polypeptide(L)'
;QDINFELDEHTSIALRELAKELKVSLYSLLLGAYYLMLRSYSNQDDIVVGSPIANRHYNQIENLIGFFVNSLALRITIDSKSSIKDFIQIVGHEIVEAQLHQDLPFEKLVEELNISKDTSRNPIFQVMFGVQSFGGKLYEQVNEQTESDLTNLLQPYATETNLYNIAKFDITTFIDDSQTKLVGSFNYRVSLYTESTMLRFTETYTEILRQLASLTNDSQKQEQTKISDLTYLTHTQYEQIIQTWNQTDTAYPDNKTIHQLFEEQVEKTPDNIAVVYENLKLTYKELNTRANKLANYLIQSHSITPDTLVALCLDRSEHMLIAILATLKAGAAYVPTDPNYPDARIQYILEDTNTEIILTNKIHQQRLEYINNTANSATSTETETNQQLITILAVDSKE
;
A
#
# COMPACT_ATOMS: atom_id res chain seq x y z
N GLN A 1 24.95 -1.17 3.61
CA GLN A 1 24.72 -0.92 5.04
C GLN A 1 23.98 -2.11 5.64
N ASP A 2 24.19 -2.35 6.94
CA ASP A 2 23.54 -3.44 7.65
C ASP A 2 22.61 -2.91 8.74
N ILE A 3 21.49 -3.61 8.94
CA ILE A 3 20.63 -3.45 10.09
C ILE A 3 20.49 -4.81 10.76
N ASN A 4 20.88 -4.87 12.03
CA ASN A 4 20.82 -6.09 12.83
C ASN A 4 19.53 -6.15 13.63
N PHE A 5 19.05 -7.37 13.88
CA PHE A 5 17.94 -7.65 14.78
C PHE A 5 18.18 -8.92 15.58
N GLU A 6 17.54 -9.03 16.70
CA GLU A 6 17.58 -10.18 17.59
C GLU A 6 16.17 -10.54 18.02
N LEU A 7 15.82 -11.81 17.96
CA LEU A 7 14.60 -12.32 18.57
C LEU A 7 14.87 -12.72 20.02
N ASP A 8 13.90 -12.45 20.89
CA ASP A 8 13.99 -12.94 22.25
C ASP A 8 14.03 -14.48 22.30
N GLU A 9 14.52 -15.00 23.45
CA GLU A 9 14.72 -16.44 23.61
C GLU A 9 13.39 -17.22 23.51
N HIS A 10 12.32 -16.72 24.09
CA HIS A 10 11.01 -17.38 24.05
C HIS A 10 10.50 -17.52 22.60
N THR A 11 10.54 -16.45 21.83
CA THR A 11 10.15 -16.44 20.40
C THR A 11 11.06 -17.38 19.61
N SER A 12 12.35 -17.37 19.85
CA SER A 12 13.34 -18.21 19.13
C SER A 12 13.10 -19.71 19.39
N ILE A 13 12.82 -20.10 20.63
CA ILE A 13 12.48 -21.47 21.00
C ILE A 13 11.16 -21.89 20.33
N ALA A 14 10.10 -21.07 20.46
CA ALA A 14 8.80 -21.35 19.90
C ALA A 14 8.85 -21.56 18.37
N LEU A 15 9.62 -20.76 17.62
CA LEU A 15 9.81 -20.96 16.19
C LEU A 15 10.48 -22.29 15.85
N ARG A 16 11.46 -22.74 16.63
CA ARG A 16 12.07 -24.05 16.44
C ARG A 16 11.12 -25.19 16.72
N GLU A 17 10.28 -25.05 17.73
CA GLU A 17 9.22 -26.02 18.06
C GLU A 17 8.16 -26.05 16.97
N LEU A 18 7.66 -24.90 16.53
CA LEU A 18 6.69 -24.80 15.44
C LEU A 18 7.21 -25.46 14.16
N ALA A 19 8.47 -25.25 13.79
CA ALA A 19 9.06 -25.90 12.63
C ALA A 19 9.01 -27.44 12.74
N LYS A 20 9.28 -28.00 13.94
CA LYS A 20 9.15 -29.44 14.21
C LYS A 20 7.71 -29.93 14.11
N GLU A 21 6.76 -29.18 14.69
CA GLU A 21 5.33 -29.52 14.64
C GLU A 21 4.81 -29.53 13.20
N LEU A 22 5.20 -28.55 12.39
CA LEU A 22 4.84 -28.46 10.98
C LEU A 22 5.64 -29.42 10.08
N LYS A 23 6.62 -30.15 10.63
CA LYS A 23 7.52 -31.09 9.94
C LYS A 23 8.32 -30.43 8.80
N VAL A 24 8.80 -29.22 9.04
CA VAL A 24 9.66 -28.47 8.13
C VAL A 24 10.97 -28.07 8.82
N SER A 25 11.97 -27.64 8.05
CA SER A 25 13.19 -27.07 8.62
C SER A 25 12.92 -25.68 9.22
N LEU A 26 13.72 -25.26 10.21
CA LEU A 26 13.67 -23.89 10.70
C LEU A 26 13.93 -22.89 9.56
N TYR A 27 14.85 -23.22 8.64
CA TYR A 27 15.08 -22.45 7.43
C TYR A 27 13.80 -22.22 6.63
N SER A 28 12.99 -23.25 6.42
CA SER A 28 11.72 -23.14 5.67
C SER A 28 10.73 -22.20 6.35
N LEU A 29 10.63 -22.26 7.68
CA LEU A 29 9.78 -21.37 8.47
C LEU A 29 10.22 -19.91 8.36
N LEU A 30 11.51 -19.66 8.56
CA LEU A 30 12.10 -18.31 8.50
C LEU A 30 12.01 -17.72 7.09
N LEU A 31 12.25 -18.51 6.05
CA LEU A 31 12.07 -18.10 4.65
C LEU A 31 10.60 -17.85 4.33
N GLY A 32 9.68 -18.65 4.86
CA GLY A 32 8.24 -18.41 4.72
C GLY A 32 7.83 -17.04 5.27
N ALA A 33 8.28 -16.68 6.46
CA ALA A 33 8.07 -15.36 7.03
C ALA A 33 8.68 -14.24 6.16
N TYR A 34 9.83 -14.50 5.56
CA TYR A 34 10.49 -13.56 4.65
C TYR A 34 9.68 -13.32 3.37
N TYR A 35 9.08 -14.36 2.78
CA TYR A 35 8.16 -14.22 1.66
C TYR A 35 6.94 -13.36 2.02
N LEU A 36 6.35 -13.57 3.20
CA LEU A 36 5.22 -12.79 3.66
C LEU A 36 5.58 -11.31 3.84
N MET A 37 6.76 -11.03 4.37
CA MET A 37 7.28 -9.66 4.46
C MET A 37 7.44 -9.05 3.05
N LEU A 38 8.12 -9.73 2.13
CA LEU A 38 8.32 -9.24 0.76
C LEU A 38 6.99 -8.98 0.05
N ARG A 39 6.00 -9.88 0.21
CA ARG A 39 4.65 -9.71 -0.30
C ARG A 39 3.99 -8.43 0.20
N SER A 40 4.11 -8.15 1.50
CA SER A 40 3.47 -6.98 2.11
C SER A 40 3.98 -5.65 1.55
N TYR A 41 5.23 -5.59 1.11
CA TYR A 41 5.84 -4.39 0.53
C TYR A 41 5.74 -4.31 -0.99
N SER A 42 5.80 -5.46 -1.69
CA SER A 42 5.76 -5.49 -3.15
C SER A 42 4.35 -5.60 -3.73
N ASN A 43 3.38 -6.05 -2.93
CA ASN A 43 2.03 -6.43 -3.36
C ASN A 43 2.05 -7.47 -4.50
N GLN A 44 3.05 -8.35 -4.50
CA GLN A 44 3.21 -9.45 -5.46
C GLN A 44 2.99 -10.78 -4.74
N ASP A 45 2.22 -11.66 -5.35
CA ASP A 45 1.98 -13.01 -4.83
C ASP A 45 2.99 -14.04 -5.36
N ASP A 46 3.68 -13.76 -6.46
CA ASP A 46 4.70 -14.62 -7.08
C ASP A 46 6.08 -13.99 -6.85
N ILE A 47 6.88 -14.61 -5.98
CA ILE A 47 8.14 -14.04 -5.50
C ILE A 47 9.28 -15.07 -5.67
N VAL A 48 10.42 -14.60 -6.16
CA VAL A 48 11.65 -15.38 -6.27
C VAL A 48 12.70 -14.83 -5.31
N VAL A 49 13.26 -15.71 -4.46
CA VAL A 49 14.33 -15.40 -3.52
C VAL A 49 15.53 -16.26 -3.85
N GLY A 50 16.72 -15.66 -3.90
CA GLY A 50 17.98 -16.39 -4.00
C GLY A 50 18.36 -17.00 -2.64
N SER A 51 18.89 -18.23 -2.65
CA SER A 51 19.45 -18.85 -1.45
C SER A 51 20.82 -19.44 -1.74
N PRO A 52 21.86 -19.09 -0.97
CA PRO A 52 23.17 -19.70 -1.10
C PRO A 52 23.14 -21.12 -0.53
N ILE A 53 23.79 -22.06 -1.21
CA ILE A 53 23.98 -23.44 -0.74
C ILE A 53 25.45 -23.81 -0.77
N ALA A 54 25.85 -24.62 0.19
CA ALA A 54 27.26 -25.05 0.30
C ALA A 54 27.67 -25.98 -0.85
N ASN A 55 26.72 -26.70 -1.48
CA ASN A 55 26.91 -27.64 -2.57
C ASN A 55 28.00 -28.72 -2.26
N ARG A 56 27.98 -29.21 -1.02
CA ARG A 56 28.95 -30.20 -0.49
C ARG A 56 28.24 -31.48 -0.04
N HIS A 57 27.39 -32.06 -0.89
CA HIS A 57 26.59 -33.25 -0.58
C HIS A 57 27.32 -34.56 -0.84
N TYR A 58 28.57 -34.53 -1.37
CA TYR A 58 29.43 -35.70 -1.50
C TYR A 58 30.44 -35.72 -0.37
N ASN A 59 30.54 -36.81 0.38
CA ASN A 59 31.48 -36.96 1.50
C ASN A 59 32.95 -36.67 1.11
N GLN A 60 33.30 -36.93 -0.18
CA GLN A 60 34.66 -36.72 -0.68
C GLN A 60 35.06 -35.23 -0.75
N ILE A 61 34.09 -34.34 -0.88
CA ILE A 61 34.36 -32.89 -1.02
C ILE A 61 34.01 -32.11 0.25
N GLU A 62 33.46 -32.75 1.28
CA GLU A 62 33.02 -32.10 2.51
C GLU A 62 34.18 -31.32 3.18
N ASN A 63 35.37 -31.93 3.27
CA ASN A 63 36.53 -31.36 3.93
C ASN A 63 37.50 -30.63 2.98
N LEU A 64 37.19 -30.52 1.67
CA LEU A 64 38.06 -29.85 0.73
C LEU A 64 37.93 -28.31 0.88
N ILE A 65 39.10 -27.65 0.89
CA ILE A 65 39.13 -26.19 0.81
C ILE A 65 38.91 -25.78 -0.65
N GLY A 66 37.90 -24.94 -0.90
CA GLY A 66 37.57 -24.46 -2.24
C GLY A 66 36.24 -23.75 -2.30
N PHE A 67 35.96 -23.12 -3.43
CA PHE A 67 34.67 -22.45 -3.70
C PHE A 67 33.71 -23.44 -4.33
N PHE A 68 32.74 -23.91 -3.57
CA PHE A 68 31.70 -24.85 -4.01
C PHE A 68 30.30 -24.25 -3.95
N VAL A 69 30.17 -23.02 -3.42
CA VAL A 69 28.87 -22.35 -3.23
C VAL A 69 28.15 -22.20 -4.55
N ASN A 70 26.90 -22.62 -4.58
CA ASN A 70 25.95 -22.34 -5.66
C ASN A 70 24.77 -21.53 -5.10
N SER A 71 23.94 -20.99 -5.97
CA SER A 71 22.73 -20.24 -5.59
C SER A 71 21.49 -20.92 -6.18
N LEU A 72 20.50 -21.17 -5.33
CA LEU A 72 19.18 -21.61 -5.74
C LEU A 72 18.25 -20.42 -5.94
N ALA A 73 17.44 -20.47 -6.97
CA ALA A 73 16.31 -19.55 -7.17
C ALA A 73 15.02 -20.21 -6.66
N LEU A 74 14.58 -19.82 -5.49
CA LEU A 74 13.40 -20.35 -4.84
C LEU A 74 12.19 -19.49 -5.22
N ARG A 75 11.20 -20.06 -5.92
CA ARG A 75 9.99 -19.36 -6.37
C ARG A 75 8.78 -19.87 -5.61
N ILE A 76 8.03 -18.96 -5.00
CA ILE A 76 6.80 -19.28 -4.26
C ILE A 76 5.67 -18.39 -4.75
N THR A 77 4.51 -19.03 -4.97
CA THR A 77 3.24 -18.31 -5.20
C THR A 77 2.42 -18.37 -3.91
N ILE A 78 2.01 -17.20 -3.42
CA ILE A 78 1.35 -17.02 -2.13
C ILE A 78 -0.15 -16.83 -2.35
N ASP A 79 -0.97 -17.74 -1.83
CA ASP A 79 -2.43 -17.54 -1.74
C ASP A 79 -2.79 -17.03 -0.34
N SER A 80 -3.30 -15.82 -0.25
CA SER A 80 -3.70 -15.18 1.03
C SER A 80 -4.78 -15.96 1.80
N LYS A 81 -5.50 -16.86 1.15
CA LYS A 81 -6.55 -17.69 1.75
C LYS A 81 -6.01 -18.98 2.34
N SER A 82 -4.79 -19.36 2.02
CA SER A 82 -4.13 -20.56 2.57
C SER A 82 -3.91 -20.41 4.07
N SER A 83 -3.96 -21.55 4.78
CA SER A 83 -3.55 -21.58 6.18
C SER A 83 -2.04 -21.37 6.31
N ILE A 84 -1.60 -20.85 7.46
CA ILE A 84 -0.17 -20.71 7.75
C ILE A 84 0.54 -22.06 7.66
N LYS A 85 -0.09 -23.13 8.19
CA LYS A 85 0.44 -24.47 8.12
C LYS A 85 0.71 -24.91 6.67
N ASP A 86 -0.32 -24.83 5.81
CA ASP A 86 -0.19 -25.25 4.41
C ASP A 86 0.86 -24.44 3.67
N PHE A 87 0.87 -23.13 3.87
CA PHE A 87 1.86 -22.24 3.25
C PHE A 87 3.29 -22.61 3.64
N ILE A 88 3.58 -22.77 4.93
CA ILE A 88 4.92 -23.11 5.39
C ILE A 88 5.34 -24.52 4.92
N GLN A 89 4.39 -25.46 4.81
CA GLN A 89 4.67 -26.79 4.25
C GLN A 89 4.96 -26.72 2.74
N ILE A 90 4.25 -25.88 1.98
CA ILE A 90 4.56 -25.62 0.56
C ILE A 90 5.98 -25.05 0.43
N VAL A 91 6.33 -24.04 1.22
CA VAL A 91 7.70 -23.49 1.22
C VAL A 91 8.73 -24.58 1.51
N GLY A 92 8.47 -25.45 2.51
CA GLY A 92 9.35 -26.55 2.84
C GLY A 92 9.51 -27.56 1.69
N HIS A 93 8.43 -27.88 1.01
CA HIS A 93 8.44 -28.79 -0.15
C HIS A 93 9.25 -28.22 -1.31
N GLU A 94 9.00 -26.97 -1.69
CA GLU A 94 9.72 -26.29 -2.78
C GLU A 94 11.23 -26.19 -2.54
N ILE A 95 11.63 -25.99 -1.27
CA ILE A 95 13.06 -25.99 -0.90
C ILE A 95 13.67 -27.39 -1.13
N VAL A 96 12.98 -28.45 -0.72
CA VAL A 96 13.48 -29.82 -0.91
C VAL A 96 13.58 -30.15 -2.41
N GLU A 97 12.57 -29.81 -3.19
CA GLU A 97 12.58 -29.99 -4.65
C GLU A 97 13.72 -29.21 -5.31
N ALA A 98 13.93 -27.95 -4.92
CA ALA A 98 15.05 -27.15 -5.44
C ALA A 98 16.43 -27.76 -5.07
N GLN A 99 16.57 -28.35 -3.87
CA GLN A 99 17.79 -29.00 -3.45
C GLN A 99 18.10 -30.29 -4.24
N LEU A 100 17.08 -31.00 -4.77
CA LEU A 100 17.31 -32.14 -5.66
C LEU A 100 18.01 -31.72 -6.98
N HIS A 101 17.93 -30.46 -7.35
CA HIS A 101 18.50 -29.89 -8.56
C HIS A 101 19.69 -28.95 -8.28
N GLN A 102 20.28 -29.00 -7.08
CA GLN A 102 21.33 -28.07 -6.63
C GLN A 102 22.65 -28.15 -7.41
N ASP A 103 22.84 -29.22 -8.18
CA ASP A 103 24.04 -29.40 -9.02
C ASP A 103 24.05 -28.51 -10.27
N LEU A 104 22.89 -27.97 -10.66
CA LEU A 104 22.80 -27.05 -11.79
C LEU A 104 23.44 -25.71 -11.42
N PRO A 105 24.53 -25.28 -12.08
CA PRO A 105 25.13 -23.98 -11.83
C PRO A 105 24.13 -22.85 -12.15
N PHE A 106 24.11 -21.80 -11.32
CA PHE A 106 23.21 -20.67 -11.48
C PHE A 106 23.36 -19.98 -12.84
N GLU A 107 24.59 -19.85 -13.34
CA GLU A 107 24.89 -19.26 -14.64
C GLU A 107 24.26 -20.06 -15.77
N LYS A 108 24.21 -21.39 -15.65
CA LYS A 108 23.59 -22.26 -16.64
C LYS A 108 22.06 -22.10 -16.62
N LEU A 109 21.47 -21.93 -15.45
CA LEU A 109 20.04 -21.63 -15.33
C LEU A 109 19.68 -20.28 -16.01
N VAL A 110 20.49 -19.25 -15.82
CA VAL A 110 20.30 -17.93 -16.48
C VAL A 110 20.38 -18.07 -18.00
N GLU A 111 21.32 -18.88 -18.50
CA GLU A 111 21.50 -19.14 -19.94
C GLU A 111 20.28 -19.87 -20.55
N GLU A 112 19.84 -20.96 -19.91
CA GLU A 112 18.71 -21.77 -20.41
C GLU A 112 17.37 -21.02 -20.39
N LEU A 113 17.17 -20.16 -19.40
CA LEU A 113 15.98 -19.30 -19.34
C LEU A 113 16.00 -18.12 -20.31
N ASN A 114 17.08 -17.94 -21.08
CA ASN A 114 17.25 -16.84 -22.03
C ASN A 114 16.94 -15.45 -21.45
N ILE A 115 17.35 -15.22 -20.18
CA ILE A 115 17.06 -13.95 -19.51
C ILE A 115 17.88 -12.83 -20.17
N SER A 116 17.21 -11.76 -20.53
CA SER A 116 17.87 -10.58 -21.10
C SER A 116 18.89 -10.00 -20.13
N LYS A 117 20.12 -9.74 -20.62
CA LYS A 117 21.17 -9.15 -19.79
C LYS A 117 20.81 -7.70 -19.46
N ASP A 118 20.42 -7.47 -18.22
CA ASP A 118 20.24 -6.13 -17.65
C ASP A 118 21.36 -5.90 -16.62
N THR A 119 22.29 -4.99 -16.93
CA THR A 119 23.42 -4.69 -16.05
C THR A 119 23.04 -3.91 -14.80
N SER A 120 21.80 -3.40 -14.71
CA SER A 120 21.31 -2.66 -13.55
C SER A 120 20.85 -3.55 -12.41
N ARG A 121 20.53 -4.83 -12.68
CA ARG A 121 19.99 -5.78 -11.70
C ARG A 121 20.56 -7.18 -11.89
N ASN A 122 20.54 -7.96 -10.80
CA ASN A 122 20.88 -9.38 -10.88
C ASN A 122 19.81 -10.15 -11.67
N PRO A 123 20.19 -11.17 -12.47
CA PRO A 123 19.23 -12.00 -13.17
C PRO A 123 18.42 -12.85 -12.17
N ILE A 124 17.18 -13.16 -12.50
CA ILE A 124 16.23 -14.03 -11.78
C ILE A 124 15.76 -13.44 -10.46
N PHE A 125 16.65 -13.07 -9.52
CA PHE A 125 16.28 -12.54 -8.21
C PHE A 125 17.19 -11.38 -7.79
N GLN A 126 16.62 -10.44 -7.01
CA GLN A 126 17.29 -9.25 -6.47
C GLN A 126 17.49 -9.33 -4.96
N VAL A 127 16.85 -10.29 -4.30
CA VAL A 127 16.92 -10.49 -2.85
C VAL A 127 17.47 -11.87 -2.53
N MET A 128 18.27 -11.97 -1.47
CA MET A 128 18.90 -13.21 -1.04
C MET A 128 18.60 -13.48 0.43
N PHE A 129 18.37 -14.75 0.77
CA PHE A 129 18.09 -15.18 2.13
C PHE A 129 18.91 -16.42 2.46
N GLY A 130 19.53 -16.42 3.64
CA GLY A 130 20.31 -17.56 4.15
C GLY A 130 20.21 -17.69 5.66
N VAL A 131 20.37 -18.92 6.14
CA VAL A 131 20.54 -19.22 7.57
C VAL A 131 21.92 -19.82 7.73
N GLN A 132 22.69 -19.32 8.68
CA GLN A 132 24.06 -19.73 8.94
C GLN A 132 24.17 -20.25 10.37
N SER A 133 24.60 -21.48 10.50
CA SER A 133 24.88 -22.11 11.80
C SER A 133 26.40 -22.11 12.00
N PHE A 134 26.94 -20.98 12.41
CA PHE A 134 28.37 -20.89 12.67
C PHE A 134 28.69 -21.41 14.08
N GLY A 135 29.33 -22.56 14.18
CA GLY A 135 30.19 -22.92 15.30
C GLY A 135 29.60 -23.73 16.45
N GLY A 136 28.32 -24.08 16.48
CA GLY A 136 27.75 -24.83 17.61
C GLY A 136 28.38 -26.21 17.89
N LYS A 137 28.99 -26.84 16.90
CA LYS A 137 29.68 -28.15 17.07
C LYS A 137 31.19 -28.06 17.26
N LEU A 138 31.81 -26.95 16.89
CA LEU A 138 33.24 -26.74 17.09
C LEU A 138 33.56 -26.37 18.54
N TYR A 139 32.69 -25.69 19.25
CA TYR A 139 32.89 -25.27 20.63
C TYR A 139 32.62 -26.40 21.65
N GLU A 140 31.75 -27.38 21.36
CA GLU A 140 31.53 -28.52 22.27
C GLU A 140 32.67 -29.51 22.34
N GLN A 141 33.63 -29.48 21.39
CA GLN A 141 34.78 -30.41 21.35
C GLN A 141 36.11 -29.79 21.76
N VAL A 142 36.16 -28.50 21.98
CA VAL A 142 37.39 -27.81 22.42
C VAL A 142 37.39 -27.71 23.93
N ASN A 143 38.20 -28.47 24.61
CA ASN A 143 38.41 -28.34 26.05
C ASN A 143 38.82 -26.92 26.41
N GLU A 144 38.33 -26.38 27.53
CA GLU A 144 38.53 -24.99 28.03
C GLU A 144 40.01 -24.51 27.98
N GLN A 145 41.00 -25.41 27.96
CA GLN A 145 42.41 -25.09 27.85
C GLN A 145 42.89 -24.74 26.44
N THR A 146 42.19 -25.19 25.39
CA THR A 146 42.52 -24.91 23.97
C THR A 146 41.90 -23.58 23.47
N GLU A 147 40.86 -23.11 24.14
CA GLU A 147 40.18 -21.86 23.79
C GLU A 147 41.08 -20.63 24.02
N SER A 148 41.88 -20.64 25.12
CA SER A 148 42.79 -19.52 25.40
C SER A 148 43.94 -19.41 24.40
N ASP A 149 44.38 -20.53 23.81
CA ASP A 149 45.52 -20.55 22.88
C ASP A 149 45.06 -20.17 21.44
N LEU A 150 43.86 -20.55 21.02
CA LEU A 150 43.32 -20.21 19.71
C LEU A 150 42.82 -18.74 19.63
N THR A 151 42.24 -18.21 20.69
CA THR A 151 41.86 -16.79 20.75
C THR A 151 43.06 -15.85 20.80
N ASN A 152 44.18 -16.30 21.32
CA ASN A 152 45.45 -15.54 21.30
C ASN A 152 46.17 -15.60 19.93
N LEU A 153 45.96 -16.66 19.13
CA LEU A 153 46.51 -16.81 17.79
C LEU A 153 45.76 -16.11 16.67
N LEU A 154 44.41 -15.96 16.82
CA LEU A 154 43.56 -15.34 15.85
C LEU A 154 42.90 -14.07 16.45
N GLN A 155 43.70 -13.02 16.65
CA GLN A 155 43.15 -11.74 16.98
C GLN A 155 42.40 -11.18 15.77
N PRO A 156 41.13 -10.74 15.92
CA PRO A 156 40.43 -10.05 14.84
C PRO A 156 41.27 -8.85 14.42
N TYR A 157 41.66 -8.79 13.15
CA TYR A 157 42.31 -7.62 12.61
C TYR A 157 41.27 -6.47 12.62
N ALA A 158 41.37 -5.62 13.64
CA ALA A 158 40.52 -4.42 13.73
C ALA A 158 40.95 -3.45 12.63
N THR A 159 40.26 -3.52 11.50
CA THR A 159 40.38 -2.48 10.50
C THR A 159 39.45 -1.33 10.94
N GLU A 160 40.04 -0.17 11.25
CA GLU A 160 39.30 1.09 11.49
C GLU A 160 38.57 1.60 10.23
N THR A 161 38.69 0.90 9.11
CA THR A 161 38.03 1.24 7.86
C THR A 161 36.99 0.19 7.54
N ASN A 162 35.76 0.60 7.30
CA ASN A 162 34.68 -0.18 6.67
C ASN A 162 35.12 -0.60 5.25
N LEU A 163 36.11 -1.50 5.17
CA LEU A 163 36.61 -2.08 3.94
C LEU A 163 35.49 -2.98 3.38
N TYR A 164 34.73 -2.44 2.44
CA TYR A 164 33.81 -3.17 1.56
C TYR A 164 32.51 -3.70 2.19
N ASN A 165 31.67 -2.80 2.65
CA ASN A 165 30.23 -3.10 2.87
C ASN A 165 29.47 -2.97 1.54
N ILE A 166 29.86 -3.77 0.52
CA ILE A 166 29.21 -3.75 -0.79
C ILE A 166 28.03 -4.72 -0.75
N ALA A 167 26.83 -4.19 -0.84
CA ALA A 167 25.64 -5.02 -1.06
C ALA A 167 25.67 -5.59 -2.50
N LYS A 168 25.80 -6.91 -2.61
CA LYS A 168 25.79 -7.62 -3.91
C LYS A 168 24.39 -7.68 -4.51
N PHE A 169 23.38 -7.79 -3.68
CA PHE A 169 21.97 -7.81 -4.03
C PHE A 169 21.29 -6.56 -3.49
N ASP A 170 20.04 -6.33 -3.88
CA ASP A 170 19.27 -5.21 -3.36
C ASP A 170 19.06 -5.34 -1.86
N ILE A 171 18.73 -6.58 -1.41
CA ILE A 171 18.69 -6.96 0.01
C ILE A 171 19.27 -8.36 0.17
N THR A 172 20.16 -8.53 1.14
CA THR A 172 20.63 -9.85 1.59
C THR A 172 20.28 -10.01 3.06
N THR A 173 19.62 -11.09 3.41
CA THR A 173 19.24 -11.40 4.80
C THR A 173 19.94 -12.65 5.24
N PHE A 174 20.66 -12.58 6.35
CA PHE A 174 21.24 -13.73 7.02
C PHE A 174 20.75 -13.84 8.44
N ILE A 175 20.46 -15.08 8.88
CA ILE A 175 20.07 -15.39 10.25
C ILE A 175 21.07 -16.40 10.80
N ASP A 176 21.58 -16.12 11.98
CA ASP A 176 22.40 -17.02 12.78
C ASP A 176 21.51 -17.79 13.76
N ASP A 177 21.47 -19.11 13.64
CA ASP A 177 20.72 -20.03 14.49
C ASP A 177 21.62 -20.86 15.43
N SER A 178 22.92 -20.54 15.51
CA SER A 178 23.91 -21.28 16.31
C SER A 178 23.68 -21.15 17.83
N GLN A 179 22.99 -20.09 18.24
CA GLN A 179 22.68 -19.82 19.64
C GLN A 179 21.20 -20.01 19.99
N THR A 180 20.85 -19.90 21.28
CA THR A 180 19.45 -20.00 21.71
C THR A 180 18.59 -18.94 21.06
N LYS A 181 19.07 -17.71 21.02
CA LYS A 181 18.41 -16.60 20.32
C LYS A 181 18.75 -16.60 18.85
N LEU A 182 17.77 -16.30 18.02
CA LEU A 182 17.98 -16.07 16.60
C LEU A 182 18.42 -14.61 16.39
N VAL A 183 19.56 -14.44 15.76
CA VAL A 183 20.11 -13.13 15.43
C VAL A 183 20.19 -13.00 13.91
N GLY A 184 19.76 -11.89 13.38
CA GLY A 184 19.76 -11.69 11.93
C GLY A 184 20.24 -10.30 11.51
N SER A 185 20.53 -10.18 10.22
CA SER A 185 20.90 -8.91 9.62
C SER A 185 20.32 -8.74 8.23
N PHE A 186 19.94 -7.51 7.90
CA PHE A 186 19.61 -7.06 6.56
C PHE A 186 20.77 -6.23 6.02
N ASN A 187 21.49 -6.75 5.04
CA ASN A 187 22.46 -5.99 4.24
C ASN A 187 21.73 -5.44 3.00
N TYR A 188 21.79 -4.14 2.75
CA TYR A 188 21.01 -3.50 1.71
C TYR A 188 21.77 -2.43 0.93
N ARG A 189 21.31 -2.15 -0.28
CA ARG A 189 21.81 -1.05 -1.13
C ARG A 189 21.26 0.28 -0.67
N VAL A 190 22.11 1.17 -0.18
CA VAL A 190 21.75 2.52 0.27
C VAL A 190 21.28 3.42 -0.87
N SER A 191 21.55 3.06 -2.12
CA SER A 191 21.04 3.76 -3.31
C SER A 191 19.58 3.44 -3.59
N LEU A 192 19.03 2.34 -3.04
CA LEU A 192 17.65 1.91 -3.25
C LEU A 192 16.78 2.12 -2.01
N TYR A 193 17.35 1.96 -0.83
CA TYR A 193 16.60 1.97 0.42
C TYR A 193 17.21 2.94 1.43
N THR A 194 16.36 3.67 2.14
CA THR A 194 16.77 4.46 3.31
C THR A 194 16.86 3.54 4.54
N GLU A 195 17.65 3.94 5.52
CA GLU A 195 17.74 3.23 6.81
C GLU A 195 16.37 3.08 7.48
N SER A 196 15.56 4.14 7.49
CA SER A 196 14.21 4.11 8.06
C SER A 196 13.26 3.12 7.35
N THR A 197 13.46 2.88 6.04
CA THR A 197 12.72 1.86 5.30
C THR A 197 13.13 0.47 5.75
N MET A 198 14.44 0.24 5.90
CA MET A 198 14.94 -1.07 6.30
C MET A 198 14.66 -1.40 7.77
N LEU A 199 14.60 -0.39 8.64
CA LEU A 199 14.10 -0.56 10.01
C LEU A 199 12.66 -1.06 10.01
N ARG A 200 11.78 -0.48 9.19
CA ARG A 200 10.40 -0.98 9.03
C ARG A 200 10.33 -2.41 8.49
N PHE A 201 11.20 -2.77 7.54
CA PHE A 201 11.29 -4.16 7.06
C PHE A 201 11.64 -5.10 8.20
N THR A 202 12.62 -4.72 9.01
CA THR A 202 13.03 -5.49 10.20
C THR A 202 11.87 -5.64 11.20
N GLU A 203 11.17 -4.56 11.51
CA GLU A 203 10.00 -4.57 12.39
C GLU A 203 8.89 -5.48 11.86
N THR A 204 8.55 -5.37 10.56
CA THR A 204 7.54 -6.23 9.93
C THR A 204 7.94 -7.70 9.95
N TYR A 205 9.20 -8.00 9.62
CA TYR A 205 9.72 -9.38 9.63
C TYR A 205 9.66 -9.98 11.02
N THR A 206 10.15 -9.26 12.03
CA THR A 206 10.12 -9.73 13.42
C THR A 206 8.71 -9.86 13.97
N GLU A 207 7.79 -9.00 13.56
CA GLU A 207 6.38 -9.09 13.94
C GLU A 207 5.71 -10.34 13.33
N ILE A 208 5.94 -10.65 12.06
CA ILE A 208 5.48 -11.90 11.44
C ILE A 208 6.02 -13.11 12.22
N LEU A 209 7.32 -13.12 12.55
CA LEU A 209 7.93 -14.21 13.31
C LEU A 209 7.31 -14.39 14.70
N ARG A 210 6.98 -13.30 15.41
CA ARG A 210 6.27 -13.36 16.71
C ARG A 210 4.88 -13.96 16.56
N GLN A 211 4.13 -13.56 15.52
CA GLN A 211 2.81 -14.13 15.26
C GLN A 211 2.89 -15.61 14.92
N LEU A 212 3.86 -16.03 14.11
CA LEU A 212 4.11 -17.45 13.85
C LEU A 212 4.45 -18.21 15.14
N ALA A 213 5.34 -17.67 15.98
CA ALA A 213 5.69 -18.26 17.27
C ALA A 213 4.47 -18.44 18.18
N SER A 214 3.48 -17.56 18.09
CA SER A 214 2.24 -17.67 18.89
C SER A 214 1.33 -18.85 18.48
N LEU A 215 1.61 -19.50 17.38
CA LEU A 215 0.88 -20.69 16.90
C LEU A 215 1.43 -22.01 17.43
N THR A 216 2.57 -21.98 18.13
CA THR A 216 3.21 -23.18 18.70
C THR A 216 2.29 -23.84 19.73
N ASN A 217 2.26 -25.16 19.75
CA ASN A 217 1.42 -26.01 20.62
C ASN A 217 -0.10 -25.87 20.40
N ASP A 218 -0.54 -25.31 19.26
CA ASP A 218 -1.95 -25.16 18.92
C ASP A 218 -2.23 -25.57 17.46
N SER A 219 -2.33 -26.89 17.22
CA SER A 219 -2.56 -27.44 15.87
C SER A 219 -3.84 -26.92 15.22
N GLN A 220 -4.89 -26.64 16.00
CA GLN A 220 -6.14 -26.11 15.47
C GLN A 220 -5.93 -24.68 14.94
N LYS A 221 -5.23 -23.85 15.72
CA LYS A 221 -4.91 -22.47 15.34
C LYS A 221 -3.99 -22.43 14.12
N GLN A 222 -3.00 -23.35 14.00
CA GLN A 222 -2.13 -23.47 12.84
C GLN A 222 -2.91 -23.74 11.53
N GLU A 223 -3.99 -24.53 11.61
CA GLU A 223 -4.84 -24.86 10.46
C GLU A 223 -5.87 -23.77 10.14
N GLN A 224 -6.36 -23.07 11.15
CA GLN A 224 -7.41 -22.05 10.99
C GLN A 224 -6.87 -20.65 10.64
N THR A 225 -5.68 -20.29 11.14
CA THR A 225 -5.07 -18.97 10.85
C THR A 225 -4.62 -18.92 9.41
N LYS A 226 -5.18 -17.98 8.66
CA LYS A 226 -4.83 -17.73 7.25
C LYS A 226 -3.73 -16.67 7.15
N ILE A 227 -3.06 -16.64 6.00
CA ILE A 227 -2.10 -15.57 5.68
C ILE A 227 -2.77 -14.18 5.76
N SER A 228 -4.04 -14.07 5.35
CA SER A 228 -4.82 -12.82 5.43
C SER A 228 -5.07 -12.34 6.86
N ASP A 229 -4.95 -13.19 7.86
CA ASP A 229 -5.22 -12.87 9.26
C ASP A 229 -3.98 -12.31 9.98
N LEU A 230 -2.81 -12.40 9.33
CA LEU A 230 -1.57 -11.83 9.86
C LEU A 230 -1.59 -10.31 9.76
N THR A 231 -1.07 -9.67 10.79
CA THR A 231 -0.82 -8.22 10.79
C THR A 231 0.63 -7.96 10.39
N TYR A 232 0.85 -6.93 9.57
CA TYR A 232 2.17 -6.52 9.09
C TYR A 232 2.63 -5.21 9.75
N LEU A 233 1.82 -4.67 10.65
CA LEU A 233 2.08 -3.47 11.41
C LEU A 233 2.28 -3.81 12.89
N THR A 234 3.25 -3.18 13.51
CA THR A 234 3.36 -3.20 14.97
C THR A 234 2.18 -2.45 15.59
N HIS A 235 1.87 -2.71 16.85
CA HIS A 235 0.81 -1.99 17.59
C HIS A 235 0.99 -0.46 17.53
N THR A 236 2.22 0.01 17.69
CA THR A 236 2.55 1.44 17.61
C THR A 236 2.28 2.02 16.22
N GLN A 237 2.63 1.29 15.14
CA GLN A 237 2.36 1.71 13.77
C GLN A 237 0.86 1.74 13.49
N TYR A 238 0.12 0.73 13.98
CA TYR A 238 -1.33 0.69 13.88
C TYR A 238 -1.99 1.88 14.58
N GLU A 239 -1.62 2.16 15.82
CA GLU A 239 -2.11 3.33 16.57
C GLU A 239 -1.77 4.64 15.86
N GLN A 240 -0.58 4.75 15.31
CA GLN A 240 -0.18 5.95 14.55
C GLN A 240 -1.08 6.19 13.34
N ILE A 241 -1.35 5.14 12.55
CA ILE A 241 -2.14 5.25 11.31
C ILE A 241 -3.62 5.47 11.63
N ILE A 242 -4.17 4.69 12.57
CA ILE A 242 -5.63 4.67 12.81
C ILE A 242 -6.06 5.76 13.80
N GLN A 243 -5.22 6.11 14.77
CA GLN A 243 -5.58 7.07 15.82
C GLN A 243 -4.85 8.41 15.65
N THR A 244 -3.49 8.40 15.72
CA THR A 244 -2.73 9.64 15.79
C THR A 244 -2.91 10.51 14.54
N TRP A 245 -2.83 9.93 13.35
CA TRP A 245 -3.03 10.67 12.10
C TRP A 245 -4.48 11.07 11.85
N ASN A 246 -5.44 10.42 12.51
CA ASN A 246 -6.85 10.75 12.43
C ASN A 246 -7.33 11.71 13.55
N GLN A 247 -6.43 12.18 14.42
CA GLN A 247 -6.71 13.24 15.36
C GLN A 247 -6.77 14.60 14.64
N THR A 248 -7.73 14.71 13.74
CA THR A 248 -7.92 15.88 12.88
C THR A 248 -9.01 16.82 13.39
N ASP A 249 -9.54 16.55 14.58
CA ASP A 249 -10.56 17.38 15.20
C ASP A 249 -10.04 18.80 15.42
N THR A 250 -10.66 19.75 14.75
CA THR A 250 -10.36 21.15 14.84
C THR A 250 -11.64 21.90 15.13
N ALA A 251 -11.58 22.83 16.06
CA ALA A 251 -12.72 23.70 16.34
C ALA A 251 -13.08 24.51 15.08
N TYR A 252 -14.29 24.40 14.66
CA TYR A 252 -14.85 25.17 13.54
C TYR A 252 -16.22 25.79 13.96
N PRO A 253 -16.67 26.85 13.30
CA PRO A 253 -17.97 27.44 13.58
C PRO A 253 -19.11 26.48 13.18
N ASP A 254 -19.57 25.64 14.10
CA ASP A 254 -20.61 24.62 13.90
C ASP A 254 -22.04 25.19 13.84
N ASN A 255 -22.19 26.44 14.22
CA ASN A 255 -23.45 27.20 14.22
C ASN A 255 -23.63 28.07 12.97
N LYS A 256 -22.76 27.97 11.97
CA LYS A 256 -22.79 28.77 10.74
C LYS A 256 -22.72 27.91 9.51
N THR A 257 -23.47 28.32 8.48
CA THR A 257 -23.36 27.68 7.16
C THR A 257 -22.16 28.21 6.38
N ILE A 258 -21.71 27.48 5.37
CA ILE A 258 -20.58 27.87 4.51
C ILE A 258 -20.82 29.25 3.86
N HIS A 259 -22.04 29.49 3.36
CA HIS A 259 -22.36 30.77 2.73
C HIS A 259 -22.42 31.93 3.74
N GLN A 260 -22.80 31.71 4.99
CA GLN A 260 -22.69 32.72 6.06
C GLN A 260 -21.22 33.08 6.35
N LEU A 261 -20.34 32.11 6.43
CA LEU A 261 -18.89 32.37 6.60
C LEU A 261 -18.31 33.16 5.42
N PHE A 262 -18.79 32.86 4.21
CA PHE A 262 -18.42 33.65 3.03
C PHE A 262 -18.95 35.10 3.12
N GLU A 263 -20.19 35.31 3.55
CA GLU A 263 -20.76 36.64 3.73
C GLU A 263 -20.03 37.46 4.79
N GLU A 264 -19.63 36.86 5.89
CA GLU A 264 -18.77 37.51 6.88
C GLU A 264 -17.41 37.95 6.30
N GLN A 265 -16.86 37.12 5.40
CA GLN A 265 -15.61 37.49 4.72
C GLN A 265 -15.84 38.64 3.73
N VAL A 266 -17.00 38.69 3.05
CA VAL A 266 -17.39 39.82 2.19
C VAL A 266 -17.48 41.13 2.98
N GLU A 267 -18.03 41.07 4.19
CA GLU A 267 -18.12 42.26 5.07
C GLU A 267 -16.73 42.73 5.53
N LYS A 268 -15.82 41.79 5.85
CA LYS A 268 -14.46 42.11 6.31
C LYS A 268 -13.57 42.69 5.22
N THR A 269 -13.65 42.14 3.99
CA THR A 269 -12.74 42.48 2.89
C THR A 269 -13.44 42.57 1.54
N PRO A 270 -14.42 43.50 1.37
CA PRO A 270 -15.30 43.53 0.18
C PRO A 270 -14.54 43.76 -1.14
N ASP A 271 -13.46 44.56 -1.10
CA ASP A 271 -12.72 44.95 -2.29
C ASP A 271 -11.53 44.03 -2.61
N ASN A 272 -11.25 43.07 -1.75
CA ASN A 272 -10.22 42.06 -2.05
C ASN A 272 -10.66 41.13 -3.16
N ILE A 273 -9.72 40.65 -3.96
CA ILE A 273 -9.98 39.66 -5.03
C ILE A 273 -10.34 38.33 -4.39
N ALA A 274 -11.54 37.83 -4.70
CA ALA A 274 -12.07 36.54 -4.26
C ALA A 274 -11.84 35.42 -5.31
N VAL A 275 -11.96 35.74 -6.59
CA VAL A 275 -11.85 34.79 -7.70
C VAL A 275 -10.98 35.35 -8.80
N VAL A 276 -10.10 34.51 -9.33
CA VAL A 276 -9.33 34.78 -10.55
C VAL A 276 -9.59 33.61 -11.51
N TYR A 277 -10.11 33.92 -12.68
CA TYR A 277 -10.26 32.97 -13.77
C TYR A 277 -9.81 33.61 -15.08
N GLU A 278 -8.74 33.07 -15.65
CA GLU A 278 -8.07 33.66 -16.82
C GLU A 278 -7.72 35.16 -16.60
N ASN A 279 -8.31 36.04 -17.36
CA ASN A 279 -8.11 37.48 -17.23
C ASN A 279 -9.16 38.19 -16.34
N LEU A 280 -10.17 37.46 -15.89
CA LEU A 280 -11.23 37.98 -15.04
C LEU A 280 -10.83 37.94 -13.57
N LYS A 281 -11.08 39.01 -12.86
CA LYS A 281 -10.92 39.11 -11.40
C LYS A 281 -12.24 39.60 -10.82
N LEU A 282 -12.77 38.90 -9.83
CA LEU A 282 -13.93 39.31 -9.07
C LEU A 282 -13.55 39.58 -7.62
N THR A 283 -14.00 40.70 -7.10
CA THR A 283 -13.91 40.98 -5.67
C THR A 283 -14.92 40.16 -4.88
N TYR A 284 -14.73 40.04 -3.57
CA TYR A 284 -15.72 39.41 -2.68
C TYR A 284 -17.10 40.03 -2.81
N LYS A 285 -17.18 41.35 -2.90
CA LYS A 285 -18.43 42.09 -3.10
C LYS A 285 -19.11 41.78 -4.43
N GLU A 286 -18.36 41.72 -5.52
CA GLU A 286 -18.89 41.40 -6.85
C GLU A 286 -19.38 39.98 -6.93
N LEU A 287 -18.60 39.00 -6.42
CA LEU A 287 -18.98 37.60 -6.36
C LEU A 287 -20.26 37.42 -5.53
N ASN A 288 -20.33 38.04 -4.35
CA ASN A 288 -21.51 38.00 -3.49
C ASN A 288 -22.74 38.61 -4.16
N THR A 289 -22.58 39.73 -4.86
CA THR A 289 -23.68 40.40 -5.57
C THR A 289 -24.24 39.50 -6.67
N ARG A 290 -23.39 38.85 -7.44
CA ARG A 290 -23.80 37.93 -8.52
C ARG A 290 -24.48 36.68 -7.93
N ALA A 291 -23.92 36.08 -6.88
CA ALA A 291 -24.51 34.94 -6.19
C ALA A 291 -25.88 35.28 -5.58
N ASN A 292 -26.05 36.45 -4.96
CA ASN A 292 -27.32 36.89 -4.41
C ASN A 292 -28.39 37.09 -5.49
N LYS A 293 -28.03 37.64 -6.66
CA LYS A 293 -28.99 37.78 -7.78
C LYS A 293 -29.51 36.42 -8.25
N LEU A 294 -28.62 35.47 -8.47
CA LEU A 294 -28.99 34.12 -8.89
C LEU A 294 -29.78 33.38 -7.80
N ALA A 295 -29.37 33.48 -6.52
CA ALA A 295 -30.11 32.90 -5.40
C ALA A 295 -31.57 33.42 -5.33
N ASN A 296 -31.74 34.74 -5.41
CA ASN A 296 -33.08 35.35 -5.40
C ASN A 296 -33.92 34.89 -6.61
N TYR A 297 -33.33 34.79 -7.78
CA TYR A 297 -34.00 34.25 -8.97
C TYR A 297 -34.47 32.82 -8.77
N LEU A 298 -33.60 31.96 -8.23
CA LEU A 298 -33.93 30.57 -7.94
C LEU A 298 -35.09 30.46 -6.93
N ILE A 299 -35.10 31.26 -5.87
CA ILE A 299 -36.16 31.27 -4.86
C ILE A 299 -37.49 31.77 -5.45
N GLN A 300 -37.47 32.89 -6.19
CA GLN A 300 -38.71 33.55 -6.65
C GLN A 300 -39.33 32.86 -7.86
N SER A 301 -38.49 32.36 -8.79
CA SER A 301 -38.98 31.83 -10.07
C SER A 301 -39.12 30.31 -10.09
N HIS A 302 -38.41 29.60 -9.19
CA HIS A 302 -38.41 28.13 -9.20
C HIS A 302 -38.79 27.50 -7.87
N SER A 303 -39.32 28.31 -6.92
CA SER A 303 -39.89 27.82 -5.66
C SER A 303 -38.97 26.89 -4.86
N ILE A 304 -37.65 27.15 -4.89
CA ILE A 304 -36.68 26.34 -4.16
C ILE A 304 -37.00 26.40 -2.67
N THR A 305 -37.03 25.22 -2.06
CA THR A 305 -37.19 25.01 -0.61
C THR A 305 -35.90 24.49 -0.01
N PRO A 306 -35.74 24.52 1.33
CA PRO A 306 -34.59 23.89 1.97
C PRO A 306 -34.40 22.45 1.52
N ASP A 307 -33.14 22.08 1.30
CA ASP A 307 -32.68 20.75 0.82
C ASP A 307 -33.09 20.35 -0.60
N THR A 308 -33.70 21.26 -1.38
CA THR A 308 -33.93 21.02 -2.82
C THR A 308 -32.60 20.75 -3.52
N LEU A 309 -32.52 19.67 -4.33
CA LEU A 309 -31.32 19.33 -5.09
C LEU A 309 -31.29 20.12 -6.40
N VAL A 310 -30.18 20.82 -6.64
CA VAL A 310 -29.89 21.58 -7.86
C VAL A 310 -28.64 21.01 -8.53
N ALA A 311 -28.79 20.49 -9.75
CA ALA A 311 -27.62 19.96 -10.47
C ALA A 311 -26.77 21.12 -11.04
N LEU A 312 -25.47 21.01 -10.87
CA LEU A 312 -24.49 21.93 -11.43
C LEU A 312 -23.69 21.21 -12.54
N CYS A 313 -24.05 21.45 -13.78
CA CYS A 313 -23.38 20.90 -14.96
C CYS A 313 -22.63 22.03 -15.69
N LEU A 314 -21.47 22.43 -15.12
CA LEU A 314 -20.74 23.64 -15.47
C LEU A 314 -19.28 23.33 -15.74
N ASP A 315 -18.69 24.03 -16.72
CA ASP A 315 -17.24 24.09 -16.86
C ASP A 315 -16.63 24.89 -15.70
N ARG A 316 -15.34 24.66 -15.44
CA ARG A 316 -14.60 25.41 -14.42
C ARG A 316 -14.48 26.86 -14.84
N SER A 317 -15.16 27.74 -14.10
CA SER A 317 -15.16 29.19 -14.33
C SER A 317 -15.65 29.91 -13.07
N GLU A 318 -15.69 31.25 -13.10
CA GLU A 318 -16.34 32.04 -12.08
C GLU A 318 -17.83 31.72 -11.92
N HIS A 319 -18.48 31.30 -13.00
CA HIS A 319 -19.90 30.92 -12.99
C HIS A 319 -20.17 29.70 -12.12
N MET A 320 -19.23 28.73 -12.04
CA MET A 320 -19.36 27.61 -11.14
C MET A 320 -19.42 28.05 -9.68
N LEU A 321 -18.54 28.97 -9.27
CA LEU A 321 -18.54 29.48 -7.89
C LEU A 321 -19.78 30.31 -7.58
N ILE A 322 -20.24 31.12 -8.55
CA ILE A 322 -21.50 31.86 -8.43
C ILE A 322 -22.68 30.91 -8.24
N ALA A 323 -22.73 29.82 -9.04
CA ALA A 323 -23.80 28.84 -8.96
C ALA A 323 -23.79 28.07 -7.63
N ILE A 324 -22.61 27.65 -7.14
CA ILE A 324 -22.46 26.98 -5.83
C ILE A 324 -22.99 27.90 -4.71
N LEU A 325 -22.47 29.14 -4.64
CA LEU A 325 -22.87 30.09 -3.61
C LEU A 325 -24.36 30.44 -3.71
N ALA A 326 -24.89 30.63 -4.92
CA ALA A 326 -26.32 30.95 -5.13
C ALA A 326 -27.22 29.79 -4.67
N THR A 327 -26.85 28.56 -4.97
CA THR A 327 -27.63 27.37 -4.54
C THR A 327 -27.66 27.28 -3.01
N LEU A 328 -26.49 27.41 -2.36
CA LEU A 328 -26.38 27.38 -0.90
C LEU A 328 -27.14 28.55 -0.23
N LYS A 329 -27.10 29.76 -0.82
CA LYS A 329 -27.86 30.94 -0.35
C LYS A 329 -29.38 30.79 -0.55
N ALA A 330 -29.78 30.04 -1.55
CA ALA A 330 -31.20 29.69 -1.74
C ALA A 330 -31.73 28.65 -0.75
N GLY A 331 -30.84 28.09 0.09
CA GLY A 331 -31.18 27.02 1.03
C GLY A 331 -31.14 25.63 0.41
N ALA A 332 -30.72 25.50 -0.84
CA ALA A 332 -30.67 24.26 -1.60
C ALA A 332 -29.32 23.55 -1.44
N ALA A 333 -29.27 22.30 -1.83
CA ALA A 333 -28.04 21.52 -1.96
C ALA A 333 -27.67 21.33 -3.44
N TYR A 334 -26.39 21.42 -3.77
CA TYR A 334 -25.95 21.25 -5.15
C TYR A 334 -25.44 19.83 -5.45
N VAL A 335 -25.73 19.36 -6.65
CA VAL A 335 -25.27 18.06 -7.18
C VAL A 335 -24.26 18.33 -8.29
N PRO A 336 -22.96 18.16 -8.06
CA PRO A 336 -21.96 18.41 -9.09
C PRO A 336 -22.04 17.33 -10.17
N THR A 337 -22.15 17.75 -11.42
CA THR A 337 -22.23 16.87 -12.58
C THR A 337 -21.21 17.35 -13.62
N ASP A 338 -20.22 16.49 -13.96
CA ASP A 338 -19.23 16.87 -14.96
C ASP A 338 -19.87 16.89 -16.35
N PRO A 339 -19.78 18.01 -17.10
CA PRO A 339 -20.34 18.09 -18.45
C PRO A 339 -19.67 17.11 -19.44
N ASN A 340 -18.50 16.56 -19.14
CA ASN A 340 -17.82 15.56 -19.98
C ASN A 340 -18.31 14.12 -19.72
N TYR A 341 -19.20 13.89 -18.76
CA TYR A 341 -19.78 12.57 -18.56
C TYR A 341 -20.58 12.11 -19.79
N PRO A 342 -20.62 10.78 -20.07
CA PRO A 342 -21.56 10.23 -21.05
C PRO A 342 -23.00 10.61 -20.74
N ASP A 343 -23.83 10.79 -21.77
CA ASP A 343 -25.26 11.21 -21.63
C ASP A 343 -26.03 10.30 -20.67
N ALA A 344 -25.84 8.98 -20.81
CA ALA A 344 -26.48 8.01 -19.91
C ALA A 344 -26.07 8.18 -18.42
N ARG A 345 -24.86 8.66 -18.14
CA ARG A 345 -24.41 8.93 -16.77
C ARG A 345 -25.03 10.20 -16.22
N ILE A 346 -25.11 11.25 -17.04
CA ILE A 346 -25.79 12.50 -16.65
C ILE A 346 -27.26 12.21 -16.37
N GLN A 347 -27.92 11.51 -17.27
CA GLN A 347 -29.32 11.11 -17.11
C GLN A 347 -29.55 10.34 -15.80
N TYR A 348 -28.72 9.32 -15.54
CA TYR A 348 -28.79 8.55 -14.30
C TYR A 348 -28.66 9.42 -13.03
N ILE A 349 -27.71 10.39 -13.02
CA ILE A 349 -27.53 11.29 -11.87
C ILE A 349 -28.79 12.13 -11.66
N LEU A 350 -29.38 12.69 -12.72
CA LEU A 350 -30.55 13.53 -12.64
C LEU A 350 -31.81 12.75 -12.15
N GLU A 351 -31.98 11.52 -12.62
CA GLU A 351 -33.03 10.61 -12.19
C GLU A 351 -32.86 10.17 -10.73
N ASP A 352 -31.66 9.71 -10.35
CA ASP A 352 -31.36 9.23 -9.00
C ASP A 352 -31.52 10.33 -7.94
N THR A 353 -31.17 11.56 -8.28
CA THR A 353 -31.29 12.73 -7.40
C THR A 353 -32.65 13.43 -7.47
N ASN A 354 -33.52 13.00 -8.37
CA ASN A 354 -34.81 13.65 -8.62
C ASN A 354 -34.69 15.17 -8.78
N THR A 355 -33.70 15.61 -9.53
CA THR A 355 -33.35 17.02 -9.71
C THR A 355 -34.35 17.71 -10.63
N GLU A 356 -34.89 18.86 -10.19
CA GLU A 356 -35.81 19.68 -10.97
C GLU A 356 -35.14 20.83 -11.71
N ILE A 357 -33.93 21.22 -11.31
CA ILE A 357 -33.22 22.38 -11.84
C ILE A 357 -31.76 22.00 -12.13
N ILE A 358 -31.29 22.37 -13.33
CA ILE A 358 -29.91 22.27 -13.75
C ILE A 358 -29.38 23.67 -14.02
N LEU A 359 -28.30 24.04 -13.35
CA LEU A 359 -27.48 25.21 -13.71
C LEU A 359 -26.35 24.77 -14.62
N THR A 360 -26.21 25.40 -15.78
CA THR A 360 -25.23 25.00 -16.80
C THR A 360 -24.61 26.21 -17.50
N ASN A 361 -23.65 25.96 -18.39
CA ASN A 361 -23.16 26.93 -19.37
C ASN A 361 -24.00 26.83 -20.66
N LYS A 362 -24.13 27.94 -21.37
CA LYS A 362 -24.88 28.01 -22.64
C LYS A 362 -24.42 26.96 -23.67
N ILE A 363 -23.14 26.65 -23.67
CA ILE A 363 -22.55 25.64 -24.57
C ILE A 363 -23.11 24.23 -24.33
N HIS A 364 -23.50 23.89 -23.10
CA HIS A 364 -24.03 22.56 -22.72
C HIS A 364 -25.56 22.50 -22.71
N GLN A 365 -26.24 23.63 -22.80
CA GLN A 365 -27.70 23.74 -22.64
C GLN A 365 -28.44 22.83 -23.61
N GLN A 366 -28.14 22.91 -24.91
CA GLN A 366 -28.86 22.11 -25.93
C GLN A 366 -28.65 20.59 -25.71
N ARG A 367 -27.47 20.19 -25.30
CA ARG A 367 -27.18 18.79 -25.00
C ARG A 367 -27.98 18.29 -23.81
N LEU A 368 -28.10 19.08 -22.75
CA LEU A 368 -28.88 18.73 -21.56
C LEU A 368 -30.39 18.72 -21.86
N GLU A 369 -30.89 19.63 -22.69
CA GLU A 369 -32.25 19.60 -23.20
C GLU A 369 -32.55 18.34 -23.99
N TYR A 370 -31.61 17.88 -24.83
CA TYR A 370 -31.73 16.63 -25.58
C TYR A 370 -31.78 15.41 -24.62
N ILE A 371 -30.87 15.33 -23.62
CA ILE A 371 -30.85 14.26 -22.62
C ILE A 371 -32.19 14.22 -21.88
N ASN A 372 -32.70 15.35 -21.42
CA ASN A 372 -33.97 15.45 -20.70
C ASN A 372 -35.17 15.00 -21.58
N ASN A 373 -35.21 15.39 -22.86
CA ASN A 373 -36.26 15.01 -23.78
C ASN A 373 -36.26 13.53 -24.16
N THR A 374 -35.08 12.92 -24.30
CA THR A 374 -34.93 11.49 -24.59
C THR A 374 -35.34 10.62 -23.42
N ALA A 375 -35.03 11.02 -22.19
CA ALA A 375 -35.48 10.36 -20.97
C ALA A 375 -37.04 10.31 -20.91
N ASN A 376 -37.70 11.41 -21.22
CA ASN A 376 -39.14 11.51 -21.21
C ASN A 376 -39.85 10.69 -22.33
N SER A 377 -39.16 10.45 -23.46
CA SER A 377 -39.73 9.67 -24.56
C SER A 377 -39.59 8.15 -24.38
N ALA A 378 -38.63 7.68 -23.61
CA ALA A 378 -38.42 6.26 -23.34
C ALA A 378 -39.39 5.67 -22.29
N THR A 379 -40.02 6.50 -21.45
CA THR A 379 -40.94 6.10 -20.40
C THR A 379 -42.43 6.10 -20.80
N SER A 380 -42.73 6.38 -22.07
CA SER A 380 -44.15 6.49 -22.57
C SER A 380 -44.75 5.15 -22.98
N THR A 381 -44.65 4.10 -22.17
CA THR A 381 -45.53 2.91 -22.26
C THR A 381 -46.30 2.75 -20.94
N GLU A 382 -47.54 3.24 -20.98
CA GLU A 382 -48.66 2.84 -20.12
C GLU A 382 -48.48 2.91 -18.59
N THR A 383 -48.23 4.12 -18.06
CA THR A 383 -48.82 4.57 -16.77
C THR A 383 -48.63 6.08 -16.67
N GLU A 384 -49.67 6.83 -16.33
CA GLU A 384 -49.62 8.27 -16.03
C GLU A 384 -48.73 8.52 -14.79
N THR A 385 -47.42 8.57 -14.99
CA THR A 385 -46.49 9.13 -14.00
C THR A 385 -46.14 10.54 -14.43
N ASN A 386 -46.41 11.51 -13.55
CA ASN A 386 -46.10 12.93 -13.71
C ASN A 386 -44.67 13.10 -14.31
N GLN A 387 -44.61 13.50 -15.58
CA GLN A 387 -43.38 13.90 -16.24
C GLN A 387 -42.82 15.12 -15.51
N GLN A 388 -41.78 14.95 -14.78
CA GLN A 388 -41.09 16.03 -14.08
C GLN A 388 -40.26 16.82 -15.10
N LEU A 389 -40.70 18.01 -15.45
CA LEU A 389 -40.03 18.86 -16.42
C LEU A 389 -38.82 19.49 -15.73
N ILE A 390 -37.61 19.02 -16.06
CA ILE A 390 -36.38 19.60 -15.51
C ILE A 390 -36.12 20.96 -16.18
N THR A 391 -35.98 22.00 -15.37
CA THR A 391 -35.62 23.34 -15.84
C THR A 391 -34.11 23.49 -16.02
N ILE A 392 -33.67 23.88 -17.22
CA ILE A 392 -32.25 24.04 -17.55
C ILE A 392 -31.95 25.52 -17.71
N LEU A 393 -31.05 26.04 -16.84
CA LEU A 393 -30.71 27.47 -16.77
C LEU A 393 -29.23 27.69 -17.12
N ALA A 394 -28.97 28.44 -18.18
CA ALA A 394 -27.61 28.84 -18.55
C ALA A 394 -27.21 30.10 -17.76
N VAL A 395 -26.24 29.94 -16.83
CA VAL A 395 -25.81 31.01 -15.90
C VAL A 395 -24.88 32.05 -16.55
N ASP A 396 -24.38 31.78 -17.75
CA ASP A 396 -23.52 32.65 -18.56
C ASP A 396 -24.31 33.35 -19.69
N SER A 397 -25.62 33.20 -19.74
CA SER A 397 -26.48 33.91 -20.70
C SER A 397 -26.67 35.38 -20.28
N LYS A 398 -26.80 36.26 -21.27
CA LYS A 398 -26.97 37.70 -21.03
C LYS A 398 -28.42 38.11 -20.73
N GLU A 399 -29.36 37.16 -20.67
CA GLU A 399 -30.78 37.39 -20.42
C GLU A 399 -31.13 37.34 -18.92
#